data_57740108524e5f6d3024225685cd2e8b
#
_entry.id   57740108524e5f6d3024225685cd2e8b
#
_cell.length_a   1.000
_cell.length_b   1.000
_cell.length_c   1.000
_cell.angle_alpha   90.00
_cell.angle_beta   90.00
_cell.angle_gamma   90.00
#
_symmetry.space_group_name_H-M   'P 1'
#
loop_
_entity.id
_entity.type
_entity.pdbx_description
1 polymer ?
#
loop_
_entity_poly.entity_id
_entity_poly.type
_entity_poly.pdbx_seq_one_letter_code
_entity_poly.pdbx_strand_id
1 'polypeptide(L)'
;MSSHYQPPNQALSTIGLSLAIFMQSLDSTIANVSLPTIAGNLGVSSDQSTWVITSFAVSQAISLPLTGFLSRRFGEVPLFIWCTLLFVLTSFLCGISQSMGMLIVFRALQGGVAGPMYPITQSLLISVYPSDKRSMALSLMAMVAVVAPIAGPILGGWITDSYSWPWIFFINVPIGIFASLVVSNQMKGRVEKTERPKVDYVGLVTLIIGVGALQVVLDKGNDDDWFNSNFIILTSIISVISIAIFLIWELTDNDPIVNLKLLRHRNFRFGTLALVLSFSAYFAINLLLPQWLQSNLGYTATWAGFAASPLGIIPILLTLFIGRYAMRFDLRFVASLAFIVMGITCFLRSGFNLDIDFNHVATMQLLMGLGVALFFMPVTVILLSDLKPNEIASGGGLATFARTLGGSFAASLTTFMWDRRAALHHAQLTENITPYNPIARTSISQLGHGNTATGASVINEMITQQGLQISFNELFYALGWIFLSLVFVIWLAKPPFAARSDAAAAGH
;
A
#
# COMPACT_ATOMS: atom_id res chain seq x y z
N MET A 1 -30.49 -14.45 -30.41
CA MET A 1 -29.11 -14.45 -30.97
C MET A 1 -28.18 -14.90 -29.86
N SER A 2 -27.80 -16.16 -29.84
CA SER A 2 -26.78 -16.69 -28.90
C SER A 2 -25.44 -16.15 -29.36
N SER A 3 -24.93 -15.11 -28.68
CA SER A 3 -23.55 -14.67 -28.86
C SER A 3 -22.67 -15.85 -28.44
N HIS A 4 -21.91 -16.41 -29.38
CA HIS A 4 -20.93 -17.43 -29.09
C HIS A 4 -19.91 -16.84 -28.09
N TYR A 5 -20.05 -17.21 -26.80
CA TYR A 5 -19.03 -16.93 -25.82
C TYR A 5 -17.76 -17.69 -26.23
N GLN A 6 -16.75 -16.96 -26.67
CA GLN A 6 -15.42 -17.52 -26.87
C GLN A 6 -14.67 -17.42 -25.54
N PRO A 7 -14.02 -18.51 -25.10
CA PRO A 7 -13.22 -18.44 -23.89
C PRO A 7 -12.13 -17.37 -24.06
N PRO A 8 -11.95 -16.48 -23.07
CA PRO A 8 -11.00 -15.37 -23.17
C PRO A 8 -9.57 -15.89 -23.31
N ASN A 9 -8.76 -15.23 -24.13
CA ASN A 9 -7.33 -15.50 -24.20
C ASN A 9 -6.69 -15.12 -22.86
N GLN A 10 -6.15 -16.13 -22.14
CA GLN A 10 -5.58 -15.93 -20.80
C GLN A 10 -4.45 -14.88 -20.80
N ALA A 11 -3.55 -14.92 -21.79
CA ALA A 11 -2.42 -13.99 -21.85
C ALA A 11 -2.87 -12.54 -22.08
N LEU A 12 -3.76 -12.31 -23.05
CA LEU A 12 -4.27 -10.96 -23.35
C LEU A 12 -5.10 -10.40 -22.18
N SER A 13 -5.95 -11.22 -21.59
CA SER A 13 -6.74 -10.82 -20.41
C SER A 13 -5.82 -10.44 -19.24
N THR A 14 -4.78 -11.24 -18.99
CA THR A 14 -3.80 -10.96 -17.94
C THR A 14 -3.05 -9.66 -18.20
N ILE A 15 -2.62 -9.41 -19.45
CA ILE A 15 -1.94 -8.17 -19.82
C ILE A 15 -2.86 -6.97 -19.56
N GLY A 16 -4.11 -6.98 -20.06
CA GLY A 16 -5.05 -5.87 -19.86
C GLY A 16 -5.36 -5.62 -18.38
N LEU A 17 -5.65 -6.66 -17.62
CA LEU A 17 -5.95 -6.57 -16.20
C LEU A 17 -4.73 -6.11 -15.38
N SER A 18 -3.53 -6.64 -15.67
CA SER A 18 -2.29 -6.27 -14.99
C SER A 18 -1.85 -4.86 -15.29
N LEU A 19 -2.02 -4.38 -16.54
CA LEU A 19 -1.72 -3.00 -16.90
C LEU A 19 -2.59 -2.00 -16.18
N ALA A 20 -3.89 -2.29 -15.98
CA ALA A 20 -4.78 -1.42 -15.21
C ALA A 20 -4.35 -1.29 -13.75
N ILE A 21 -3.93 -2.42 -13.11
CA ILE A 21 -3.39 -2.39 -11.74
C ILE A 21 -2.04 -1.71 -11.68
N PHE A 22 -1.16 -1.97 -12.66
CA PHE A 22 0.14 -1.29 -12.75
C PHE A 22 -0.05 0.23 -12.80
N MET A 23 -0.92 0.70 -13.70
CA MET A 23 -1.28 2.10 -13.84
C MET A 23 -1.80 2.69 -12.52
N GLN A 24 -2.77 2.04 -11.88
CA GLN A 24 -3.37 2.50 -10.62
C GLN A 24 -2.36 2.53 -9.46
N SER A 25 -1.51 1.51 -9.34
CA SER A 25 -0.47 1.44 -8.31
C SER A 25 0.68 2.41 -8.57
N LEU A 26 1.05 2.61 -9.84
CA LEU A 26 2.03 3.61 -10.26
C LEU A 26 1.55 5.02 -9.90
N ASP A 27 0.29 5.36 -10.25
CA ASP A 27 -0.32 6.67 -10.01
C ASP A 27 -0.36 7.02 -8.51
N SER A 28 -0.55 6.04 -7.64
CA SER A 28 -0.57 6.25 -6.19
C SER A 28 0.79 6.68 -5.61
N THR A 29 1.89 6.43 -6.31
CA THR A 29 3.26 6.68 -5.82
C THR A 29 4.04 7.69 -6.66
N ILE A 30 3.70 7.83 -7.95
CA ILE A 30 4.40 8.71 -8.89
C ILE A 30 4.27 10.19 -8.49
N ALA A 31 3.12 10.58 -7.93
CA ALA A 31 2.84 11.94 -7.50
C ALA A 31 3.71 12.39 -6.33
N ASN A 32 4.17 11.47 -5.47
CA ASN A 32 4.92 11.80 -4.25
C ASN A 32 6.20 12.59 -4.54
N VAL A 33 6.95 12.18 -5.57
CA VAL A 33 8.22 12.82 -5.95
C VAL A 33 8.00 14.18 -6.60
N SER A 34 6.85 14.37 -7.24
CA SER A 34 6.52 15.58 -7.98
C SER A 34 5.89 16.67 -7.11
N LEU A 35 5.55 16.39 -5.84
CA LEU A 35 4.86 17.34 -4.95
C LEU A 35 5.56 18.71 -4.82
N PRO A 36 6.90 18.79 -4.62
CA PRO A 36 7.57 20.08 -4.52
C PRO A 36 7.43 20.92 -5.81
N THR A 37 7.53 20.25 -6.97
CA THR A 37 7.37 20.91 -8.27
C THR A 37 5.94 21.35 -8.50
N ILE A 38 4.94 20.53 -8.11
CA ILE A 38 3.51 20.88 -8.16
C ILE A 38 3.22 22.08 -7.26
N ALA A 39 3.73 22.07 -6.02
CA ALA A 39 3.57 23.18 -5.07
C ALA A 39 4.14 24.49 -5.62
N GLY A 40 5.37 24.44 -6.14
CA GLY A 40 6.02 25.61 -6.75
C GLY A 40 5.26 26.15 -7.96
N ASN A 41 4.81 25.27 -8.87
CA ASN A 41 4.09 25.67 -10.08
C ASN A 41 2.68 26.22 -9.80
N LEU A 42 1.99 25.70 -8.78
CA LEU A 42 0.64 26.16 -8.41
C LEU A 42 0.67 27.25 -7.32
N GLY A 43 1.86 27.69 -6.86
CA GLY A 43 2.04 28.79 -5.90
C GLY A 43 1.47 28.49 -4.51
N VAL A 44 1.60 27.25 -4.02
CA VAL A 44 1.10 26.82 -2.71
C VAL A 44 2.23 26.31 -1.80
N SER A 45 1.97 26.23 -0.49
CA SER A 45 2.93 25.66 0.47
C SER A 45 3.06 24.13 0.30
N SER A 46 4.17 23.58 0.78
CA SER A 46 4.39 22.12 0.80
C SER A 46 3.27 21.37 1.54
N ASP A 47 2.81 21.91 2.67
CA ASP A 47 1.72 21.29 3.46
C ASP A 47 0.40 21.21 2.67
N GLN A 48 0.11 22.27 1.88
CA GLN A 48 -1.07 22.24 1.00
C GLN A 48 -0.94 21.23 -0.14
N SER A 49 0.28 21.00 -0.65
CA SER A 49 0.51 20.04 -1.73
C SER A 49 0.29 18.60 -1.30
N THR A 50 0.46 18.25 -0.03
CA THR A 50 0.20 16.90 0.48
C THR A 50 -1.25 16.45 0.30
N TRP A 51 -2.20 17.42 0.23
CA TRP A 51 -3.61 17.10 -0.04
C TRP A 51 -3.84 16.42 -1.40
N VAL A 52 -2.91 16.54 -2.34
CA VAL A 52 -2.95 15.81 -3.63
C VAL A 52 -2.89 14.29 -3.40
N ILE A 53 -2.11 13.84 -2.44
CA ILE A 53 -1.99 12.42 -2.07
C ILE A 53 -3.15 12.02 -1.15
N THR A 54 -3.39 12.81 -0.10
CA THR A 54 -4.43 12.54 0.91
C THR A 54 -5.81 12.42 0.29
N SER A 55 -6.21 13.32 -0.62
CA SER A 55 -7.53 13.27 -1.26
C SER A 55 -7.74 12.02 -2.10
N PHE A 56 -6.71 11.55 -2.80
CA PHE A 56 -6.75 10.28 -3.53
C PHE A 56 -6.85 9.10 -2.55
N ALA A 57 -6.00 9.03 -1.53
CA ALA A 57 -5.97 7.94 -0.57
C ALA A 57 -7.27 7.81 0.23
N VAL A 58 -7.84 8.94 0.69
CA VAL A 58 -9.13 8.99 1.38
C VAL A 58 -10.25 8.43 0.52
N SER A 59 -10.37 8.94 -0.72
CA SER A 59 -11.45 8.50 -1.63
C SER A 59 -11.29 7.05 -2.05
N GLN A 60 -10.06 6.59 -2.26
CA GLN A 60 -9.75 5.18 -2.54
C GLN A 60 -10.13 4.29 -1.35
N ALA A 61 -9.76 4.67 -0.13
CA ALA A 61 -10.08 3.91 1.08
C ALA A 61 -11.61 3.79 1.28
N ILE A 62 -12.37 4.84 0.98
CA ILE A 62 -13.85 4.82 1.05
C ILE A 62 -14.45 3.88 -0.01
N SER A 63 -13.94 3.88 -1.23
CA SER A 63 -14.53 3.11 -2.33
C SER A 63 -14.13 1.62 -2.34
N LEU A 64 -13.02 1.25 -1.72
CA LEU A 64 -12.55 -0.14 -1.63
C LEU A 64 -13.59 -1.12 -1.07
N PRO A 65 -14.19 -0.89 0.10
CA PRO A 65 -15.16 -1.82 0.67
C PRO A 65 -16.46 -1.88 -0.12
N LEU A 66 -16.77 -0.86 -0.92
CA LEU A 66 -17.96 -0.83 -1.77
C LEU A 66 -17.85 -1.76 -2.99
N THR A 67 -16.69 -2.32 -3.26
CA THR A 67 -16.44 -3.18 -4.44
C THR A 67 -17.46 -4.31 -4.56
N GLY A 68 -17.77 -4.98 -3.45
CA GLY A 68 -18.72 -6.09 -3.46
C GLY A 68 -20.16 -5.67 -3.79
N PHE A 69 -20.59 -4.52 -3.32
CA PHE A 69 -21.88 -3.93 -3.65
C PHE A 69 -21.94 -3.51 -5.14
N LEU A 70 -20.91 -2.80 -5.60
CA LEU A 70 -20.82 -2.32 -6.97
C LEU A 70 -20.75 -3.47 -7.99
N SER A 71 -19.97 -4.52 -7.70
CA SER A 71 -19.84 -5.70 -8.57
C SER A 71 -21.16 -6.49 -8.71
N ARG A 72 -21.93 -6.64 -7.63
CA ARG A 72 -23.27 -7.24 -7.69
C ARG A 72 -24.25 -6.41 -8.49
N ARG A 73 -24.17 -5.08 -8.39
CA ARG A 73 -25.10 -4.18 -9.05
C ARG A 73 -24.84 -4.00 -10.53
N PHE A 74 -23.58 -3.87 -10.93
CA PHE A 74 -23.18 -3.52 -12.29
C PHE A 74 -22.54 -4.68 -13.06
N GLY A 75 -22.14 -5.74 -12.37
CA GLY A 75 -21.27 -6.79 -12.92
C GLY A 75 -19.79 -6.43 -12.81
N GLU A 76 -18.93 -7.43 -12.77
CA GLU A 76 -17.48 -7.22 -12.60
C GLU A 76 -16.83 -6.61 -13.84
N VAL A 77 -17.16 -7.11 -15.04
CA VAL A 77 -16.55 -6.65 -16.30
C VAL A 77 -16.96 -5.22 -16.62
N PRO A 78 -18.27 -4.83 -16.63
CA PRO A 78 -18.66 -3.46 -16.84
C PRO A 78 -18.08 -2.50 -15.80
N LEU A 79 -18.06 -2.91 -14.52
CA LEU A 79 -17.51 -2.09 -13.44
C LEU A 79 -16.01 -1.85 -13.63
N PHE A 80 -15.24 -2.88 -14.00
CA PHE A 80 -13.81 -2.72 -14.32
C PHE A 80 -13.59 -1.71 -15.45
N ILE A 81 -14.34 -1.86 -16.54
CA ILE A 81 -14.22 -0.97 -17.72
C ILE A 81 -14.55 0.48 -17.34
N TRP A 82 -15.66 0.70 -16.64
CA TRP A 82 -16.07 2.04 -16.21
C TRP A 82 -15.06 2.65 -15.22
N CYS A 83 -14.61 1.89 -14.23
CA CYS A 83 -13.60 2.37 -13.28
C CYS A 83 -12.30 2.75 -14.00
N THR A 84 -11.84 1.93 -14.95
CA THR A 84 -10.61 2.21 -15.70
C THR A 84 -10.76 3.44 -16.61
N LEU A 85 -11.86 3.57 -17.32
CA LEU A 85 -12.11 4.74 -18.20
C LEU A 85 -12.30 6.04 -17.41
N LEU A 86 -13.02 5.98 -16.29
CA LEU A 86 -13.18 7.15 -15.40
C LEU A 86 -11.86 7.50 -14.73
N PHE A 87 -11.01 6.52 -14.39
CA PHE A 87 -9.65 6.77 -13.90
C PHE A 87 -8.82 7.51 -14.94
N VAL A 88 -8.87 7.08 -16.20
CA VAL A 88 -8.20 7.77 -17.32
C VAL A 88 -8.69 9.20 -17.48
N LEU A 89 -10.01 9.39 -17.45
CA LEU A 89 -10.61 10.73 -17.56
C LEU A 89 -10.18 11.65 -16.42
N THR A 90 -10.27 11.18 -15.18
CA THR A 90 -9.86 11.97 -14.01
C THR A 90 -8.35 12.20 -13.97
N SER A 91 -7.54 11.25 -14.43
CA SER A 91 -6.11 11.43 -14.61
C SER A 91 -5.79 12.53 -15.63
N PHE A 92 -6.47 12.53 -16.78
CA PHE A 92 -6.35 13.61 -17.75
C PHE A 92 -6.74 14.97 -17.15
N LEU A 93 -7.83 15.02 -16.37
CA LEU A 93 -8.27 16.25 -15.68
C LEU A 93 -7.24 16.71 -14.63
N CYS A 94 -6.58 15.79 -13.91
CA CYS A 94 -5.47 16.14 -13.01
C CYS A 94 -4.33 16.82 -13.79
N GLY A 95 -3.97 16.30 -14.96
CA GLY A 95 -2.89 16.86 -15.78
C GLY A 95 -3.16 18.24 -16.36
N ILE A 96 -4.42 18.62 -16.57
CA ILE A 96 -4.81 19.96 -17.04
C ILE A 96 -5.19 20.93 -15.91
N SER A 97 -5.03 20.54 -14.64
CA SER A 97 -5.41 21.38 -13.49
C SER A 97 -4.57 22.65 -13.43
N GLN A 98 -5.22 23.79 -13.27
CA GLN A 98 -4.59 25.12 -13.19
C GLN A 98 -4.54 25.67 -11.75
N SER A 99 -5.13 24.98 -10.79
CA SER A 99 -5.11 25.34 -9.40
C SER A 99 -5.06 24.11 -8.50
N MET A 100 -4.53 24.29 -7.28
CA MET A 100 -4.47 23.22 -6.28
C MET A 100 -5.86 22.66 -5.95
N GLY A 101 -6.87 23.52 -5.82
CA GLY A 101 -8.25 23.09 -5.55
C GLY A 101 -8.83 22.18 -6.64
N MET A 102 -8.60 22.50 -7.94
CA MET A 102 -8.98 21.62 -9.05
C MET A 102 -8.28 20.28 -8.97
N LEU A 103 -6.97 20.28 -8.72
CA LEU A 103 -6.17 19.07 -8.63
C LEU A 103 -6.65 18.17 -7.49
N ILE A 104 -6.92 18.72 -6.30
CA ILE A 104 -7.44 17.97 -5.15
C ILE A 104 -8.81 17.32 -5.48
N VAL A 105 -9.73 18.07 -6.10
CA VAL A 105 -11.05 17.53 -6.48
C VAL A 105 -10.90 16.38 -7.49
N PHE A 106 -10.06 16.56 -8.52
CA PHE A 106 -9.87 15.50 -9.51
C PHE A 106 -9.13 14.30 -8.94
N ARG A 107 -8.20 14.50 -8.01
CA ARG A 107 -7.54 13.41 -7.26
C ARG A 107 -8.54 12.65 -6.38
N ALA A 108 -9.47 13.34 -5.73
CA ALA A 108 -10.53 12.69 -4.96
C ALA A 108 -11.45 11.84 -5.86
N LEU A 109 -11.84 12.35 -7.02
CA LEU A 109 -12.63 11.58 -7.99
C LEU A 109 -11.85 10.37 -8.53
N GLN A 110 -10.56 10.56 -8.84
CA GLN A 110 -9.67 9.50 -9.31
C GLN A 110 -9.49 8.39 -8.26
N GLY A 111 -9.28 8.74 -7.00
CA GLY A 111 -9.20 7.80 -5.89
C GLY A 111 -10.49 6.99 -5.72
N GLY A 112 -11.65 7.65 -5.83
CA GLY A 112 -12.95 7.00 -5.72
C GLY A 112 -13.18 5.90 -6.76
N VAL A 113 -12.72 6.09 -7.99
CA VAL A 113 -12.82 5.06 -9.04
C VAL A 113 -11.69 4.06 -9.01
N ALA A 114 -10.55 4.39 -8.40
CA ALA A 114 -9.40 3.51 -8.26
C ALA A 114 -9.63 2.35 -7.28
N GLY A 115 -10.41 2.59 -6.20
CA GLY A 115 -10.60 1.60 -5.14
C GLY A 115 -11.06 0.23 -5.62
N PRO A 116 -12.14 0.13 -6.40
CA PRO A 116 -12.64 -1.16 -6.88
C PRO A 116 -11.72 -1.88 -7.88
N MET A 117 -10.78 -1.17 -8.55
CA MET A 117 -9.99 -1.74 -9.65
C MET A 117 -9.17 -2.95 -9.23
N TYR A 118 -8.49 -2.91 -8.09
CA TYR A 118 -7.64 -4.01 -7.62
C TYR A 118 -8.46 -5.27 -7.26
N PRO A 119 -9.50 -5.21 -6.41
CA PRO A 119 -10.29 -6.38 -6.05
C PRO A 119 -11.04 -7.00 -7.24
N ILE A 120 -11.56 -6.16 -8.14
CA ILE A 120 -12.25 -6.65 -9.35
C ILE A 120 -11.27 -7.35 -10.28
N THR A 121 -10.09 -6.78 -10.49
CA THR A 121 -9.05 -7.43 -11.29
C THR A 121 -8.66 -8.79 -10.71
N GLN A 122 -8.55 -8.88 -9.38
CA GLN A 122 -8.28 -10.15 -8.70
C GLN A 122 -9.38 -11.18 -8.98
N SER A 123 -10.64 -10.80 -8.87
CA SER A 123 -11.79 -11.65 -9.16
C SER A 123 -11.82 -12.10 -10.64
N LEU A 124 -11.64 -11.14 -11.56
CA LEU A 124 -11.61 -11.42 -13.00
C LEU A 124 -10.45 -12.33 -13.39
N LEU A 125 -9.25 -12.12 -12.86
CA LEU A 125 -8.11 -13.01 -13.10
C LEU A 125 -8.39 -14.44 -12.64
N ILE A 126 -8.89 -14.61 -11.41
CA ILE A 126 -9.27 -15.92 -10.88
C ILE A 126 -10.30 -16.61 -11.77
N SER A 127 -11.21 -15.85 -12.36
CA SER A 127 -12.29 -16.41 -13.22
C SER A 127 -11.82 -16.81 -14.61
N VAL A 128 -10.77 -16.16 -15.15
CA VAL A 128 -10.18 -16.45 -16.48
C VAL A 128 -9.29 -17.69 -16.45
N TYR A 129 -8.66 -17.96 -15.30
CA TYR A 129 -7.73 -19.07 -15.17
C TYR A 129 -8.40 -20.34 -14.64
N PRO A 130 -8.08 -21.53 -15.21
CA PRO A 130 -8.52 -22.79 -14.65
C PRO A 130 -7.97 -22.98 -13.23
N SER A 131 -8.61 -23.82 -12.44
CA SER A 131 -8.34 -23.99 -11.00
C SER A 131 -6.88 -24.31 -10.68
N ASP A 132 -6.21 -25.09 -11.52
CA ASP A 132 -4.80 -25.48 -11.40
C ASP A 132 -3.80 -24.33 -11.67
N LYS A 133 -4.23 -23.26 -12.35
CA LYS A 133 -3.39 -22.09 -12.71
C LYS A 133 -3.76 -20.80 -12.00
N ARG A 134 -4.75 -20.79 -11.13
CA ARG A 134 -5.17 -19.58 -10.37
C ARG A 134 -4.06 -18.99 -9.51
N SER A 135 -3.23 -19.85 -8.93
CA SER A 135 -2.05 -19.42 -8.17
C SER A 135 -1.06 -18.63 -9.01
N MET A 136 -0.86 -19.02 -10.27
CA MET A 136 0.00 -18.29 -11.21
C MET A 136 -0.58 -16.89 -11.51
N ALA A 137 -1.88 -16.78 -11.72
CA ALA A 137 -2.56 -15.50 -11.95
C ALA A 137 -2.39 -14.55 -10.75
N LEU A 138 -2.58 -15.06 -9.53
CA LEU A 138 -2.39 -14.29 -8.30
C LEU A 138 -0.92 -13.89 -8.07
N SER A 139 0.04 -14.74 -8.47
CA SER A 139 1.46 -14.41 -8.40
C SER A 139 1.82 -13.27 -9.35
N LEU A 140 1.31 -13.28 -10.60
CA LEU A 140 1.51 -12.20 -11.55
C LEU A 140 0.95 -10.88 -11.03
N MET A 141 -0.24 -10.91 -10.43
CA MET A 141 -0.85 -9.75 -9.80
C MET A 141 -0.01 -9.22 -8.62
N ALA A 142 0.50 -10.13 -7.79
CA ALA A 142 1.38 -9.79 -6.67
C ALA A 142 2.69 -9.12 -7.15
N MET A 143 3.28 -9.63 -8.25
CA MET A 143 4.46 -9.02 -8.87
C MET A 143 4.18 -7.56 -9.28
N VAL A 144 3.06 -7.31 -9.95
CA VAL A 144 2.67 -5.96 -10.37
C VAL A 144 2.50 -5.03 -9.17
N ALA A 145 1.86 -5.52 -8.09
CA ALA A 145 1.64 -4.76 -6.86
C ALA A 145 2.95 -4.36 -6.14
N VAL A 146 4.04 -5.10 -6.38
CA VAL A 146 5.38 -4.78 -5.82
C VAL A 146 6.16 -3.87 -6.77
N VAL A 147 6.14 -4.15 -8.07
CA VAL A 147 6.96 -3.43 -9.07
C VAL A 147 6.45 -2.02 -9.31
N ALA A 148 5.14 -1.81 -9.36
CA ALA A 148 4.56 -0.51 -9.69
C ALA A 148 4.93 0.60 -8.68
N PRO A 149 4.85 0.38 -7.34
CA PRO A 149 5.29 1.39 -6.37
C PRO A 149 6.78 1.72 -6.43
N ILE A 150 7.62 0.78 -6.85
CA ILE A 150 9.07 1.01 -7.03
C ILE A 150 9.32 1.84 -8.30
N ALA A 151 8.60 1.54 -9.37
CA ALA A 151 8.70 2.29 -10.62
C ALA A 151 8.20 3.74 -10.49
N GLY A 152 7.24 4.00 -9.58
CA GLY A 152 6.61 5.30 -9.40
C GLY A 152 7.59 6.45 -9.16
N PRO A 153 8.39 6.43 -8.10
CA PRO A 153 9.37 7.48 -7.83
C PRO A 153 10.40 7.66 -8.94
N ILE A 154 10.87 6.57 -9.57
CA ILE A 154 11.86 6.62 -10.64
C ILE A 154 11.27 7.30 -11.88
N LEU A 155 10.12 6.84 -12.34
CA LEU A 155 9.44 7.42 -13.50
C LEU A 155 8.92 8.82 -13.21
N GLY A 156 8.41 9.05 -11.99
CA GLY A 156 7.88 10.36 -11.59
C GLY A 156 8.94 11.44 -11.57
N GLY A 157 10.11 11.14 -10.98
CA GLY A 157 11.27 12.04 -10.99
C GLY A 157 11.73 12.32 -12.42
N TRP A 158 11.98 11.27 -13.20
CA TRP A 158 12.43 11.43 -14.61
C TRP A 158 11.46 12.23 -15.47
N ILE A 159 10.15 11.95 -15.38
CA ILE A 159 9.12 12.66 -16.16
C ILE A 159 9.04 14.13 -15.72
N THR A 160 9.05 14.39 -14.41
CA THR A 160 8.94 15.75 -13.87
C THR A 160 10.14 16.62 -14.23
N ASP A 161 11.35 16.05 -14.17
CA ASP A 161 12.59 16.75 -14.48
C ASP A 161 12.80 16.94 -16.00
N SER A 162 12.41 15.94 -16.83
CA SER A 162 12.67 15.96 -18.28
C SER A 162 11.58 16.65 -19.08
N TYR A 163 10.35 16.68 -18.58
CA TYR A 163 9.18 17.27 -19.27
C TYR A 163 8.47 18.30 -18.38
N SER A 164 7.47 17.84 -17.61
CA SER A 164 6.75 18.65 -16.63
C SER A 164 5.84 17.73 -15.77
N TRP A 165 5.45 18.19 -14.57
CA TRP A 165 4.63 17.39 -13.65
C TRP A 165 3.27 16.90 -14.23
N PRO A 166 2.54 17.59 -15.13
CA PRO A 166 1.29 17.06 -15.68
C PRO A 166 1.43 15.71 -16.40
N TRP A 167 2.60 15.43 -16.95
CA TRP A 167 2.85 14.19 -17.69
C TRP A 167 2.80 12.94 -16.80
N ILE A 168 3.00 13.08 -15.46
CA ILE A 168 2.82 11.94 -14.54
C ILE A 168 1.37 11.42 -14.56
N PHE A 169 0.42 12.29 -14.88
CA PHE A 169 -1.00 11.95 -15.03
C PHE A 169 -1.34 11.52 -16.46
N PHE A 170 -0.77 12.17 -17.47
CA PHE A 170 -1.06 11.86 -18.87
C PHE A 170 -0.56 10.48 -19.30
N ILE A 171 0.48 9.92 -18.67
CA ILE A 171 0.97 8.58 -18.94
C ILE A 171 -0.09 7.49 -18.71
N ASN A 172 -1.06 7.75 -17.80
CA ASN A 172 -2.15 6.83 -17.51
C ASN A 172 -3.15 6.72 -18.66
N VAL A 173 -3.26 7.75 -19.50
CA VAL A 173 -4.29 7.81 -20.56
C VAL A 173 -4.13 6.70 -21.58
N PRO A 174 -2.98 6.55 -22.28
CA PRO A 174 -2.82 5.48 -23.27
C PRO A 174 -2.89 4.08 -22.62
N ILE A 175 -2.33 3.91 -21.42
CA ILE A 175 -2.32 2.62 -20.70
C ILE A 175 -3.74 2.17 -20.36
N GLY A 176 -4.54 3.05 -19.76
CA GLY A 176 -5.89 2.71 -19.33
C GLY A 176 -6.86 2.50 -20.48
N ILE A 177 -6.76 3.28 -21.57
CA ILE A 177 -7.54 3.05 -22.79
C ILE A 177 -7.21 1.67 -23.36
N PHE A 178 -5.94 1.34 -23.52
CA PHE A 178 -5.51 0.02 -24.02
C PHE A 178 -6.02 -1.11 -23.12
N ALA A 179 -5.85 -1.01 -21.79
CA ALA A 179 -6.33 -2.01 -20.84
C ALA A 179 -7.85 -2.22 -20.94
N SER A 180 -8.63 -1.13 -21.01
CA SER A 180 -10.08 -1.18 -21.15
C SER A 180 -10.52 -1.86 -22.46
N LEU A 181 -9.88 -1.53 -23.57
CA LEU A 181 -10.17 -2.12 -24.88
C LEU A 181 -9.87 -3.63 -24.90
N VAL A 182 -8.72 -4.03 -24.37
CA VAL A 182 -8.33 -5.44 -24.29
C VAL A 182 -9.33 -6.23 -23.44
N VAL A 183 -9.66 -5.76 -22.23
CA VAL A 183 -10.57 -6.49 -21.34
C VAL A 183 -11.98 -6.51 -21.91
N SER A 184 -12.47 -5.39 -22.47
CA SER A 184 -13.78 -5.32 -23.13
C SER A 184 -13.91 -6.33 -24.27
N ASN A 185 -12.86 -6.47 -25.08
CA ASN A 185 -12.86 -7.40 -26.22
C ASN A 185 -12.76 -8.85 -25.76
N GLN A 186 -11.88 -9.17 -24.81
CA GLN A 186 -11.64 -10.51 -24.32
C GLN A 186 -12.83 -11.09 -23.51
N MET A 187 -13.58 -10.24 -22.83
CA MET A 187 -14.70 -10.63 -21.96
C MET A 187 -16.07 -10.35 -22.60
N LYS A 188 -16.09 -10.07 -23.90
CA LYS A 188 -17.31 -9.84 -24.65
C LYS A 188 -18.22 -11.06 -24.64
N GLY A 189 -19.49 -10.88 -24.31
CA GLY A 189 -20.50 -11.94 -24.27
C GLY A 189 -20.51 -12.76 -22.96
N ARG A 190 -19.69 -12.41 -21.98
CA ARG A 190 -19.79 -12.99 -20.63
C ARG A 190 -21.12 -12.53 -19.99
N VAL A 191 -21.98 -13.49 -19.68
CA VAL A 191 -23.24 -13.21 -18.98
C VAL A 191 -22.94 -13.17 -17.48
N GLU A 192 -23.13 -12.00 -16.87
CA GLU A 192 -22.99 -11.84 -15.42
C GLU A 192 -24.39 -11.70 -14.80
N LYS A 193 -24.60 -12.43 -13.71
CA LYS A 193 -25.83 -12.27 -12.91
C LYS A 193 -25.70 -11.01 -12.10
N THR A 194 -26.43 -9.97 -12.48
CA THR A 194 -26.53 -8.73 -11.72
C THR A 194 -27.74 -8.78 -10.80
N GLU A 195 -27.57 -8.30 -9.61
CA GLU A 195 -28.63 -8.11 -8.62
C GLU A 195 -28.92 -6.60 -8.51
N ARG A 196 -30.08 -6.25 -7.96
CA ARG A 196 -30.39 -4.86 -7.62
C ARG A 196 -30.48 -4.71 -6.10
N PRO A 197 -29.37 -4.80 -5.38
CA PRO A 197 -29.37 -4.64 -3.93
C PRO A 197 -29.87 -3.23 -3.60
N LYS A 198 -30.59 -3.10 -2.50
CA LYS A 198 -30.96 -1.80 -1.95
C LYS A 198 -29.70 -1.06 -1.52
N VAL A 199 -29.72 0.26 -1.68
CA VAL A 199 -28.59 1.10 -1.21
C VAL A 199 -28.78 1.31 0.28
N ASP A 200 -27.83 0.84 1.07
CA ASP A 200 -27.75 1.15 2.47
C ASP A 200 -27.11 2.54 2.65
N TYR A 201 -27.98 3.54 2.80
CA TYR A 201 -27.53 4.93 2.95
C TYR A 201 -26.85 5.18 4.29
N VAL A 202 -27.25 4.48 5.36
CA VAL A 202 -26.65 4.66 6.69
C VAL A 202 -25.25 4.11 6.69
N GLY A 203 -25.04 2.87 6.21
CA GLY A 203 -23.74 2.27 6.06
C GLY A 203 -22.83 3.11 5.16
N LEU A 204 -23.35 3.59 4.02
CA LEU A 204 -22.57 4.41 3.08
C LEU A 204 -22.11 5.74 3.68
N VAL A 205 -23.01 6.50 4.31
CA VAL A 205 -22.69 7.82 4.88
C VAL A 205 -21.73 7.68 6.07
N THR A 206 -21.97 6.71 6.95
CA THR A 206 -21.09 6.48 8.11
C THR A 206 -19.72 5.95 7.70
N LEU A 207 -19.63 5.13 6.63
CA LEU A 207 -18.38 4.71 6.03
C LEU A 207 -17.59 5.92 5.48
N ILE A 208 -18.23 6.76 4.67
CA ILE A 208 -17.61 7.94 4.06
C ILE A 208 -17.05 8.87 5.13
N ILE A 209 -17.87 9.22 6.12
CA ILE A 209 -17.46 10.14 7.19
C ILE A 209 -16.41 9.48 8.08
N GLY A 210 -16.63 8.24 8.52
CA GLY A 210 -15.76 7.56 9.47
C GLY A 210 -14.39 7.25 8.90
N VAL A 211 -14.31 6.63 7.73
CA VAL A 211 -13.05 6.29 7.08
C VAL A 211 -12.37 7.53 6.53
N GLY A 212 -13.13 8.47 5.97
CA GLY A 212 -12.59 9.74 5.49
C GLY A 212 -11.92 10.53 6.61
N ALA A 213 -12.60 10.70 7.75
CA ALA A 213 -12.03 11.36 8.93
C ALA A 213 -10.82 10.60 9.48
N LEU A 214 -10.88 9.25 9.55
CA LEU A 214 -9.75 8.43 10.00
C LEU A 214 -8.51 8.66 9.13
N GLN A 215 -8.68 8.63 7.81
CA GLN A 215 -7.56 8.81 6.89
C GLN A 215 -6.95 10.21 7.02
N VAL A 216 -7.77 11.26 7.19
CA VAL A 216 -7.28 12.62 7.44
C VAL A 216 -6.48 12.69 8.75
N VAL A 217 -6.96 12.04 9.83
CA VAL A 217 -6.23 11.98 11.11
C VAL A 217 -4.88 11.29 10.94
N LEU A 218 -4.84 10.17 10.22
CA LEU A 218 -3.60 9.42 10.00
C LEU A 218 -2.60 10.17 9.13
N ASP A 219 -3.08 10.88 8.09
CA ASP A 219 -2.21 11.60 7.16
C ASP A 219 -1.71 12.93 7.75
N LYS A 220 -2.56 13.65 8.52
CA LYS A 220 -2.26 14.98 9.06
C LYS A 220 -1.86 15.00 10.53
N GLY A 221 -2.07 13.90 11.24
CA GLY A 221 -1.80 13.84 12.68
C GLY A 221 -0.36 14.24 13.03
N ASN A 222 0.61 13.79 12.25
CA ASN A 222 2.03 14.12 12.52
C ASN A 222 2.35 15.57 12.19
N ASP A 223 1.79 16.13 11.12
CA ASP A 223 2.00 17.53 10.70
C ASP A 223 1.37 18.52 11.69
N ASP A 224 0.22 18.17 12.25
CA ASP A 224 -0.59 19.00 13.15
C ASP A 224 -0.37 18.68 14.65
N ASP A 225 0.72 18.02 15.01
CA ASP A 225 1.09 17.66 16.39
C ASP A 225 -0.01 16.86 17.14
N TRP A 226 -0.69 15.96 16.41
CA TRP A 226 -1.67 15.00 16.93
C TRP A 226 -2.76 15.64 17.80
N PHE A 227 -2.95 15.10 19.01
CA PHE A 227 -4.00 15.55 19.94
C PHE A 227 -3.73 16.91 20.63
N ASN A 228 -2.70 17.63 20.23
CA ASN A 228 -2.51 19.06 20.57
C ASN A 228 -3.32 19.97 19.61
N SER A 229 -3.71 19.47 18.44
CA SER A 229 -4.54 20.17 17.46
C SER A 229 -6.03 19.90 17.70
N ASN A 230 -6.81 20.99 17.86
CA ASN A 230 -8.28 20.87 17.98
C ASN A 230 -8.92 20.25 16.71
N PHE A 231 -8.30 20.48 15.53
CA PHE A 231 -8.76 19.88 14.27
C PHE A 231 -8.62 18.37 14.31
N ILE A 232 -7.47 17.84 14.74
CA ILE A 232 -7.22 16.40 14.86
C ILE A 232 -8.12 15.77 15.94
N ILE A 233 -8.30 16.41 17.07
CA ILE A 233 -9.21 15.93 18.14
C ILE A 233 -10.64 15.79 17.60
N LEU A 234 -11.18 16.87 17.00
CA LEU A 234 -12.55 16.86 16.47
C LEU A 234 -12.72 15.79 15.37
N THR A 235 -11.78 15.73 14.44
CA THR A 235 -11.81 14.76 13.34
C THR A 235 -11.69 13.32 13.87
N SER A 236 -10.89 13.08 14.91
CA SER A 236 -10.78 11.76 15.57
C SER A 236 -12.09 11.36 16.23
N ILE A 237 -12.76 12.26 16.94
CA ILE A 237 -14.07 11.99 17.58
C ILE A 237 -15.11 11.65 16.51
N ILE A 238 -15.17 12.44 15.42
CA ILE A 238 -16.09 12.17 14.29
C ILE A 238 -15.80 10.78 13.70
N SER A 239 -14.52 10.46 13.50
CA SER A 239 -14.11 9.16 12.96
C SER A 239 -14.56 8.00 13.85
N VAL A 240 -14.23 8.05 15.14
CA VAL A 240 -14.56 6.98 16.09
C VAL A 240 -16.06 6.75 16.18
N ILE A 241 -16.85 7.82 16.31
CA ILE A 241 -18.32 7.73 16.40
C ILE A 241 -18.90 7.15 15.10
N SER A 242 -18.47 7.67 13.94
CA SER A 242 -18.99 7.22 12.64
C SER A 242 -18.61 5.78 12.34
N ILE A 243 -17.37 5.34 12.66
CA ILE A 243 -16.93 3.95 12.49
C ILE A 243 -17.70 3.03 13.45
N ALA A 244 -17.94 3.45 14.69
CA ALA A 244 -18.71 2.65 15.65
C ALA A 244 -20.16 2.44 15.14
N ILE A 245 -20.83 3.50 14.67
CA ILE A 245 -22.16 3.40 14.05
C ILE A 245 -22.11 2.49 12.82
N PHE A 246 -21.13 2.68 11.93
CA PHE A 246 -20.94 1.84 10.76
C PHE A 246 -20.82 0.35 11.12
N LEU A 247 -19.93 -0.01 12.05
CA LEU A 247 -19.73 -1.41 12.45
C LEU A 247 -20.99 -2.04 13.05
N ILE A 248 -21.69 -1.31 13.93
CA ILE A 248 -22.93 -1.78 14.54
C ILE A 248 -23.99 -2.00 13.45
N TRP A 249 -24.14 -1.04 12.55
CA TRP A 249 -25.11 -1.09 11.46
C TRP A 249 -24.86 -2.26 10.52
N GLU A 250 -23.65 -2.38 9.98
CA GLU A 250 -23.24 -3.46 9.04
C GLU A 250 -23.34 -4.88 9.63
N LEU A 251 -23.21 -5.02 10.96
CA LEU A 251 -23.39 -6.30 11.63
C LEU A 251 -24.86 -6.65 11.87
N THR A 252 -25.75 -5.65 11.94
CA THR A 252 -27.18 -5.82 12.26
C THR A 252 -28.07 -5.79 11.03
N ASP A 253 -27.67 -5.10 9.96
CA ASP A 253 -28.47 -5.04 8.73
C ASP A 253 -28.48 -6.38 7.99
N ASN A 254 -29.60 -6.63 7.29
CA ASN A 254 -29.80 -7.84 6.48
C ASN A 254 -29.10 -7.75 5.11
N ASP A 255 -29.05 -6.54 4.53
CA ASP A 255 -28.45 -6.26 3.21
C ASP A 255 -27.31 -5.23 3.32
N PRO A 256 -26.25 -5.52 4.09
CA PRO A 256 -25.17 -4.57 4.36
C PRO A 256 -24.40 -4.21 3.08
N ILE A 257 -23.92 -2.95 3.01
CA ILE A 257 -23.12 -2.50 1.88
C ILE A 257 -21.73 -3.16 1.88
N VAL A 258 -21.18 -3.41 3.09
CA VAL A 258 -19.93 -4.10 3.32
C VAL A 258 -20.17 -5.39 4.10
N ASN A 259 -19.94 -6.53 3.48
CA ASN A 259 -20.21 -7.82 4.11
C ASN A 259 -19.14 -8.20 5.15
N LEU A 260 -19.26 -7.64 6.37
CA LEU A 260 -18.37 -8.00 7.49
C LEU A 260 -18.55 -9.44 7.97
N LYS A 261 -19.67 -10.11 7.61
CA LYS A 261 -19.92 -11.51 7.98
C LYS A 261 -18.90 -12.47 7.37
N LEU A 262 -18.18 -12.04 6.30
CA LEU A 262 -17.06 -12.79 5.72
C LEU A 262 -15.94 -13.07 6.72
N LEU A 263 -15.74 -12.20 7.73
CA LEU A 263 -14.77 -12.41 8.81
C LEU A 263 -15.11 -13.61 9.72
N ARG A 264 -16.31 -14.20 9.60
CA ARG A 264 -16.65 -15.46 10.28
C ARG A 264 -15.94 -16.66 9.65
N HIS A 265 -15.58 -16.59 8.37
CA HIS A 265 -14.78 -17.62 7.73
C HIS A 265 -13.36 -17.62 8.30
N ARG A 266 -12.91 -18.80 8.75
CA ARG A 266 -11.65 -18.92 9.51
C ARG A 266 -10.45 -18.48 8.69
N ASN A 267 -10.28 -19.02 7.49
CA ASN A 267 -9.14 -18.71 6.64
C ASN A 267 -9.16 -17.25 6.16
N PHE A 268 -10.36 -16.72 5.87
CA PHE A 268 -10.51 -15.32 5.52
C PHE A 268 -10.08 -14.40 6.67
N ARG A 269 -10.51 -14.66 7.91
CA ARG A 269 -10.16 -13.86 9.09
C ARG A 269 -8.66 -13.86 9.37
N PHE A 270 -8.04 -15.04 9.49
CA PHE A 270 -6.61 -15.13 9.83
C PHE A 270 -5.71 -14.78 8.65
N GLY A 271 -6.12 -15.08 7.41
CA GLY A 271 -5.42 -14.65 6.21
C GLY A 271 -5.45 -13.13 6.03
N THR A 272 -6.60 -12.50 6.29
CA THR A 272 -6.71 -11.02 6.25
C THR A 272 -5.87 -10.38 7.36
N LEU A 273 -5.89 -10.91 8.57
CA LEU A 273 -5.05 -10.41 9.67
C LEU A 273 -3.56 -10.52 9.33
N ALA A 274 -3.12 -11.66 8.80
CA ALA A 274 -1.74 -11.84 8.36
C ALA A 274 -1.39 -10.88 7.21
N LEU A 275 -2.30 -10.68 6.23
CA LEU A 275 -2.11 -9.74 5.14
C LEU A 275 -1.97 -8.29 5.64
N VAL A 276 -2.84 -7.86 6.54
CA VAL A 276 -2.83 -6.49 7.09
C VAL A 276 -1.52 -6.22 7.83
N LEU A 277 -1.17 -7.07 8.80
CA LEU A 277 0.01 -6.84 9.64
C LEU A 277 1.32 -6.94 8.85
N SER A 278 1.43 -7.92 7.95
CA SER A 278 2.64 -8.06 7.13
C SER A 278 2.78 -6.94 6.10
N PHE A 279 1.67 -6.49 5.48
CA PHE A 279 1.70 -5.36 4.56
C PHE A 279 1.99 -4.05 5.29
N SER A 280 1.45 -3.87 6.50
CA SER A 280 1.75 -2.72 7.35
C SER A 280 3.24 -2.63 7.67
N ALA A 281 3.85 -3.73 8.12
CA ALA A 281 5.28 -3.78 8.40
C ALA A 281 6.13 -3.56 7.13
N TYR A 282 5.74 -4.17 6.02
CA TYR A 282 6.37 -3.97 4.71
C TYR A 282 6.29 -2.51 4.26
N PHE A 283 5.12 -1.87 4.40
CA PHE A 283 4.92 -0.47 4.04
C PHE A 283 5.77 0.48 4.89
N ALA A 284 5.84 0.22 6.20
CA ALA A 284 6.70 0.95 7.13
C ALA A 284 8.18 0.93 6.69
N ILE A 285 8.69 -0.24 6.28
CA ILE A 285 10.07 -0.40 5.78
C ILE A 285 10.30 0.45 4.53
N ASN A 286 9.35 0.41 3.58
CA ASN A 286 9.45 1.16 2.33
C ASN A 286 9.33 2.68 2.52
N LEU A 287 8.75 3.12 3.62
CA LEU A 287 8.71 4.53 4.01
C LEU A 287 10.01 4.96 4.70
N LEU A 288 10.44 4.20 5.72
CA LEU A 288 11.58 4.55 6.55
C LEU A 288 12.92 4.52 5.82
N LEU A 289 13.16 3.47 5.03
CA LEU A 289 14.47 3.27 4.43
C LEU A 289 14.89 4.41 3.50
N PRO A 290 14.07 4.85 2.52
CA PRO A 290 14.45 5.99 1.69
C PRO A 290 14.59 7.30 2.45
N GLN A 291 13.76 7.54 3.47
CA GLN A 291 13.86 8.74 4.32
C GLN A 291 15.18 8.74 5.09
N TRP A 292 15.53 7.62 5.72
CA TRP A 292 16.78 7.46 6.44
C TRP A 292 18.02 7.63 5.53
N LEU A 293 18.00 7.05 4.32
CA LEU A 293 19.09 7.21 3.36
C LEU A 293 19.31 8.68 2.97
N GLN A 294 18.22 9.43 2.83
CA GLN A 294 18.29 10.85 2.48
C GLN A 294 18.72 11.72 3.67
N SER A 295 18.11 11.52 4.84
CA SER A 295 18.35 12.39 6.02
C SER A 295 19.67 12.09 6.72
N ASN A 296 20.10 10.81 6.77
CA ASN A 296 21.28 10.40 7.54
C ASN A 296 22.53 10.16 6.69
N LEU A 297 22.38 9.64 5.47
CA LEU A 297 23.50 9.35 4.58
C LEU A 297 23.65 10.35 3.44
N GLY A 298 22.79 11.37 3.37
CA GLY A 298 22.86 12.44 2.37
C GLY A 298 22.59 11.98 0.93
N TYR A 299 21.91 10.84 0.75
CA TYR A 299 21.53 10.35 -0.58
C TYR A 299 20.52 11.31 -1.21
N THR A 300 20.67 11.53 -2.52
CA THR A 300 19.60 12.16 -3.29
C THR A 300 18.40 11.21 -3.38
N ALA A 301 17.20 11.74 -3.64
CA ALA A 301 15.99 10.92 -3.82
C ALA A 301 16.20 9.82 -4.89
N THR A 302 16.90 10.14 -5.98
CA THR A 302 17.25 9.20 -7.05
C THR A 302 18.14 8.06 -6.55
N TRP A 303 19.20 8.35 -5.78
CA TRP A 303 20.09 7.32 -5.23
C TRP A 303 19.42 6.48 -4.16
N ALA A 304 18.56 7.08 -3.32
CA ALA A 304 17.73 6.34 -2.36
C ALA A 304 16.76 5.38 -3.08
N GLY A 305 16.17 5.83 -4.21
CA GLY A 305 15.34 4.99 -5.08
C GLY A 305 16.12 3.83 -5.70
N PHE A 306 17.33 4.08 -6.20
CA PHE A 306 18.20 2.99 -6.72
C PHE A 306 18.60 1.99 -5.62
N ALA A 307 18.90 2.45 -4.42
CA ALA A 307 19.20 1.57 -3.30
C ALA A 307 17.99 0.73 -2.86
N ALA A 308 16.78 1.25 -3.01
CA ALA A 308 15.53 0.55 -2.71
C ALA A 308 15.08 -0.42 -3.83
N SER A 309 15.43 -0.16 -5.10
CA SER A 309 14.92 -0.89 -6.28
C SER A 309 15.26 -2.39 -6.33
N PRO A 310 16.39 -2.91 -5.79
CA PRO A 310 16.67 -4.35 -5.81
C PRO A 310 15.61 -5.23 -5.14
N LEU A 311 14.76 -4.64 -4.28
CA LEU A 311 13.60 -5.30 -3.70
C LEU A 311 12.69 -5.97 -4.75
N GLY A 312 12.53 -5.35 -5.93
CA GLY A 312 11.66 -5.86 -7.00
C GLY A 312 12.27 -6.98 -7.84
N ILE A 313 13.58 -7.14 -7.84
CA ILE A 313 14.28 -8.09 -8.74
C ILE A 313 13.86 -9.54 -8.45
N ILE A 314 13.94 -9.95 -7.19
CA ILE A 314 13.60 -11.34 -6.81
C ILE A 314 12.13 -11.68 -7.05
N PRO A 315 11.15 -10.84 -6.70
CA PRO A 315 9.75 -11.07 -7.07
C PRO A 315 9.54 -11.25 -8.56
N ILE A 316 10.17 -10.44 -9.42
CA ILE A 316 10.06 -10.56 -10.88
C ILE A 316 10.57 -11.93 -11.34
N LEU A 317 11.72 -12.35 -10.86
CA LEU A 317 12.36 -13.61 -11.29
C LEU A 317 11.63 -14.86 -10.76
N LEU A 318 11.15 -14.82 -9.51
CA LEU A 318 10.57 -15.99 -8.86
C LEU A 318 9.06 -16.14 -9.05
N THR A 319 8.34 -15.11 -9.51
CA THR A 319 6.87 -15.14 -9.62
C THR A 319 6.35 -16.36 -10.38
N LEU A 320 6.94 -16.68 -11.52
CA LEU A 320 6.51 -17.81 -12.34
C LEU A 320 6.74 -19.15 -11.64
N PHE A 321 7.87 -19.28 -10.93
CA PHE A 321 8.20 -20.49 -10.16
C PHE A 321 7.25 -20.65 -8.97
N ILE A 322 7.02 -19.58 -8.22
CA ILE A 322 6.12 -19.57 -7.06
C ILE A 322 4.70 -19.93 -7.51
N GLY A 323 4.18 -19.29 -8.56
CA GLY A 323 2.86 -19.58 -9.11
C GLY A 323 2.66 -21.03 -9.54
N ARG A 324 3.72 -21.66 -10.05
CA ARG A 324 3.68 -23.05 -10.53
C ARG A 324 3.89 -24.10 -9.45
N TYR A 325 4.74 -23.82 -8.47
CA TYR A 325 5.22 -24.85 -7.54
C TYR A 325 4.73 -24.66 -6.11
N ALA A 326 4.32 -23.46 -5.68
CA ALA A 326 3.93 -23.18 -4.30
C ALA A 326 2.74 -24.04 -3.84
N MET A 327 1.80 -24.37 -4.75
CA MET A 327 0.65 -25.22 -4.46
C MET A 327 1.02 -26.70 -4.19
N ARG A 328 2.25 -27.12 -4.45
CA ARG A 328 2.75 -28.46 -4.10
C ARG A 328 3.14 -28.57 -2.64
N PHE A 329 3.31 -27.45 -1.96
CA PHE A 329 3.67 -27.36 -0.55
C PHE A 329 2.48 -26.83 0.26
N ASP A 330 2.52 -27.04 1.57
CA ASP A 330 1.59 -26.35 2.45
C ASP A 330 1.85 -24.83 2.38
N LEU A 331 0.84 -24.07 1.97
CA LEU A 331 0.94 -22.63 1.79
C LEU A 331 1.29 -21.88 3.09
N ARG A 332 0.96 -22.47 4.26
CA ARG A 332 1.35 -21.93 5.57
C ARG A 332 2.86 -21.99 5.76
N PHE A 333 3.49 -23.08 5.30
CA PHE A 333 4.94 -23.22 5.36
C PHE A 333 5.63 -22.19 4.45
N VAL A 334 5.13 -21.99 3.22
CA VAL A 334 5.68 -21.00 2.28
C VAL A 334 5.54 -19.59 2.84
N ALA A 335 4.37 -19.24 3.39
CA ALA A 335 4.16 -17.94 4.03
C ALA A 335 5.01 -17.76 5.28
N SER A 336 5.20 -18.82 6.10
CA SER A 336 6.09 -18.78 7.28
C SER A 336 7.55 -18.52 6.88
N LEU A 337 8.01 -19.15 5.81
CA LEU A 337 9.37 -18.92 5.29
C LEU A 337 9.52 -17.45 4.83
N ALA A 338 8.49 -16.90 4.16
CA ALA A 338 8.49 -15.48 3.80
C ALA A 338 8.63 -14.57 5.03
N PHE A 339 7.82 -14.79 6.06
CA PHE A 339 7.85 -13.99 7.29
C PHE A 339 9.17 -14.12 8.04
N ILE A 340 9.76 -15.31 8.07
CA ILE A 340 11.09 -15.54 8.67
C ILE A 340 12.17 -14.76 7.91
N VAL A 341 12.19 -14.83 6.57
CA VAL A 341 13.17 -14.10 5.75
C VAL A 341 13.01 -12.58 5.95
N MET A 342 11.77 -12.08 5.94
CA MET A 342 11.48 -10.65 6.16
C MET A 342 11.90 -10.22 7.58
N GLY A 343 11.62 -11.04 8.60
CA GLY A 343 12.01 -10.79 9.98
C GLY A 343 13.52 -10.76 10.17
N ILE A 344 14.23 -11.75 9.64
CA ILE A 344 15.71 -11.80 9.68
C ILE A 344 16.29 -10.56 8.99
N THR A 345 15.75 -10.17 7.82
CA THR A 345 16.21 -8.97 7.11
C THR A 345 16.04 -7.71 7.95
N CYS A 346 14.93 -7.61 8.70
CA CYS A 346 14.72 -6.50 9.64
C CYS A 346 15.74 -6.52 10.79
N PHE A 347 16.04 -7.67 11.38
CA PHE A 347 17.08 -7.77 12.42
C PHE A 347 18.48 -7.43 11.88
N LEU A 348 18.81 -7.83 10.66
CA LEU A 348 20.08 -7.42 10.05
C LEU A 348 20.15 -5.90 9.84
N ARG A 349 19.04 -5.26 9.47
CA ARG A 349 18.97 -3.80 9.33
C ARG A 349 18.98 -3.04 10.64
N SER A 350 18.51 -3.65 11.73
CA SER A 350 18.63 -3.03 13.07
C SER A 350 20.07 -2.86 13.54
N GLY A 351 21.04 -3.44 12.84
CA GLY A 351 22.48 -3.23 13.04
C GLY A 351 23.13 -2.24 12.06
N PHE A 352 22.35 -1.50 11.27
CA PHE A 352 22.90 -0.49 10.36
C PHE A 352 23.56 0.65 11.14
N ASN A 353 24.58 1.25 10.54
CA ASN A 353 25.28 2.42 11.03
C ASN A 353 25.42 3.47 9.91
N LEU A 354 26.00 4.61 10.22
CA LEU A 354 26.16 5.70 9.25
C LEU A 354 27.28 5.45 8.21
N ASP A 355 28.12 4.42 8.40
CA ASP A 355 29.23 4.08 7.49
C ASP A 355 28.82 3.00 6.46
N ILE A 356 27.54 2.62 6.41
CA ILE A 356 27.06 1.56 5.53
C ILE A 356 27.10 2.00 4.07
N ASP A 357 27.57 1.11 3.21
CA ASP A 357 27.68 1.35 1.78
C ASP A 357 26.41 0.96 1.00
N PHE A 358 26.30 1.49 -0.22
CA PHE A 358 25.20 1.22 -1.13
C PHE A 358 24.99 -0.28 -1.39
N ASN A 359 26.08 -1.04 -1.58
CA ASN A 359 25.98 -2.47 -1.92
C ASN A 359 25.38 -3.28 -0.77
N HIS A 360 25.68 -2.89 0.46
CA HIS A 360 25.11 -3.56 1.63
C HIS A 360 23.59 -3.29 1.71
N VAL A 361 23.15 -2.04 1.54
CA VAL A 361 21.72 -1.69 1.49
C VAL A 361 21.02 -2.44 0.37
N ALA A 362 21.59 -2.44 -0.84
CA ALA A 362 21.03 -3.14 -2.01
C ALA A 362 20.92 -4.66 -1.77
N THR A 363 21.93 -5.28 -1.13
CA THR A 363 21.93 -6.71 -0.79
C THR A 363 20.80 -7.03 0.20
N MET A 364 20.59 -6.19 1.22
CA MET A 364 19.48 -6.36 2.16
C MET A 364 18.12 -6.17 1.47
N GLN A 365 18.02 -5.32 0.45
CA GLN A 365 16.82 -5.20 -0.36
C GLN A 365 16.56 -6.44 -1.22
N LEU A 366 17.58 -7.06 -1.81
CA LEU A 366 17.44 -8.34 -2.50
C LEU A 366 16.93 -9.43 -1.55
N LEU A 367 17.51 -9.54 -0.36
CA LEU A 367 17.07 -10.52 0.64
C LEU A 367 15.60 -10.28 1.06
N MET A 368 15.22 -9.02 1.29
CA MET A 368 13.83 -8.64 1.57
C MET A 368 12.91 -9.01 0.40
N GLY A 369 13.36 -8.82 -0.84
CA GLY A 369 12.66 -9.20 -2.07
C GLY A 369 12.32 -10.70 -2.13
N LEU A 370 13.18 -11.57 -1.60
CA LEU A 370 12.88 -13.00 -1.49
C LEU A 370 11.66 -13.25 -0.57
N GLY A 371 11.61 -12.60 0.59
CA GLY A 371 10.47 -12.68 1.49
C GLY A 371 9.19 -12.16 0.83
N VAL A 372 9.26 -11.02 0.16
CA VAL A 372 8.12 -10.41 -0.56
C VAL A 372 7.62 -11.32 -1.68
N ALA A 373 8.50 -11.97 -2.44
CA ALA A 373 8.14 -12.92 -3.49
C ALA A 373 7.31 -14.10 -2.96
N LEU A 374 7.67 -14.61 -1.78
CA LEU A 374 7.03 -15.75 -1.14
C LEU A 374 5.78 -15.40 -0.32
N PHE A 375 5.50 -14.12 -0.07
CA PHE A 375 4.46 -13.65 0.85
C PHE A 375 3.07 -13.51 0.20
N PHE A 376 2.95 -12.64 -0.84
CA PHE A 376 1.64 -12.18 -1.33
C PHE A 376 0.74 -13.30 -1.83
N MET A 377 1.27 -14.19 -2.67
CA MET A 377 0.47 -15.25 -3.28
C MET A 377 -0.05 -16.26 -2.26
N PRO A 378 0.76 -16.88 -1.39
CA PRO A 378 0.25 -17.84 -0.43
C PRO A 378 -0.78 -17.26 0.54
N VAL A 379 -0.53 -16.06 1.07
CA VAL A 379 -1.47 -15.41 1.97
C VAL A 379 -2.79 -15.09 1.27
N THR A 380 -2.74 -14.62 0.01
CA THR A 380 -3.94 -14.33 -0.77
C THR A 380 -4.74 -15.60 -1.09
N VAL A 381 -4.08 -16.70 -1.42
CA VAL A 381 -4.77 -17.99 -1.67
C VAL A 381 -5.41 -18.48 -0.37
N ILE A 382 -4.72 -18.42 0.76
CA ILE A 382 -5.25 -18.83 2.07
C ILE A 382 -6.51 -18.01 2.40
N LEU A 383 -6.45 -16.68 2.31
CA LEU A 383 -7.58 -15.84 2.69
C LEU A 383 -8.82 -16.04 1.80
N LEU A 384 -8.64 -16.33 0.52
CA LEU A 384 -9.76 -16.55 -0.41
C LEU A 384 -10.28 -17.98 -0.42
N SER A 385 -9.60 -18.95 0.22
CA SER A 385 -9.89 -20.38 0.11
C SER A 385 -11.25 -20.79 0.65
N ASP A 386 -11.78 -20.09 1.66
CA ASP A 386 -13.09 -20.39 2.27
C ASP A 386 -14.25 -19.67 1.57
N LEU A 387 -13.96 -18.76 0.62
CA LEU A 387 -14.98 -17.92 -0.01
C LEU A 387 -15.59 -18.61 -1.23
N LYS A 388 -16.88 -18.36 -1.44
CA LYS A 388 -17.57 -18.76 -2.65
C LYS A 388 -17.17 -17.87 -3.83
N PRO A 389 -17.30 -18.33 -5.09
CA PRO A 389 -16.96 -17.54 -6.27
C PRO A 389 -17.61 -16.13 -6.32
N ASN A 390 -18.87 -16.02 -5.90
CA ASN A 390 -19.61 -14.75 -5.84
C ASN A 390 -19.20 -13.85 -4.67
N GLU A 391 -18.43 -14.36 -3.71
CA GLU A 391 -17.93 -13.61 -2.54
C GLU A 391 -16.51 -13.09 -2.74
N ILE A 392 -15.78 -13.54 -3.77
CA ILE A 392 -14.35 -13.22 -3.99
C ILE A 392 -14.14 -11.73 -4.16
N ALA A 393 -14.97 -11.05 -4.97
CA ALA A 393 -14.86 -9.61 -5.19
C ALA A 393 -15.10 -8.82 -3.89
N SER A 394 -16.12 -9.21 -3.12
CA SER A 394 -16.44 -8.59 -1.82
C SER A 394 -15.36 -8.86 -0.79
N GLY A 395 -14.88 -10.11 -0.69
CA GLY A 395 -13.78 -10.49 0.20
C GLY A 395 -12.46 -9.82 -0.18
N GLY A 396 -12.13 -9.77 -1.47
CA GLY A 396 -10.98 -9.05 -1.99
C GLY A 396 -11.04 -7.56 -1.68
N GLY A 397 -12.21 -6.94 -1.83
CA GLY A 397 -12.46 -5.55 -1.46
C GLY A 397 -12.23 -5.28 0.02
N LEU A 398 -12.84 -6.10 0.89
CA LEU A 398 -12.68 -5.98 2.34
C LEU A 398 -11.22 -6.22 2.80
N ALA A 399 -10.55 -7.24 2.27
CA ALA A 399 -9.16 -7.53 2.60
C ALA A 399 -8.22 -6.41 2.11
N THR A 400 -8.46 -5.87 0.90
CA THR A 400 -7.67 -4.76 0.36
C THR A 400 -7.91 -3.47 1.15
N PHE A 401 -9.16 -3.20 1.54
CA PHE A 401 -9.50 -2.08 2.42
C PHE A 401 -8.76 -2.16 3.76
N ALA A 402 -8.85 -3.30 4.44
CA ALA A 402 -8.17 -3.52 5.71
C ALA A 402 -6.64 -3.38 5.57
N ARG A 403 -6.06 -3.92 4.47
CA ARG A 403 -4.64 -3.77 4.14
C ARG A 403 -4.25 -2.32 3.92
N THR A 404 -5.05 -1.54 3.18
CA THR A 404 -4.77 -0.13 2.89
C THR A 404 -4.83 0.71 4.16
N LEU A 405 -5.86 0.53 4.99
CA LEU A 405 -5.91 1.17 6.31
C LEU A 405 -4.72 0.78 7.18
N GLY A 406 -4.36 -0.51 7.23
CA GLY A 406 -3.17 -0.97 7.94
C GLY A 406 -1.90 -0.29 7.46
N GLY A 407 -1.75 -0.05 6.16
CA GLY A 407 -0.64 0.72 5.58
C GLY A 407 -0.63 2.18 6.04
N SER A 408 -1.78 2.84 6.08
CA SER A 408 -1.90 4.22 6.58
C SER A 408 -1.57 4.32 8.07
N PHE A 409 -2.07 3.39 8.89
CA PHE A 409 -1.67 3.31 10.30
C PHE A 409 -0.17 3.09 10.45
N ALA A 410 0.41 2.20 9.66
CA ALA A 410 1.83 1.91 9.72
C ALA A 410 2.67 3.13 9.33
N ALA A 411 2.30 3.86 8.28
CA ALA A 411 2.98 5.09 7.88
C ALA A 411 2.97 6.11 9.00
N SER A 412 1.79 6.43 9.50
CA SER A 412 1.58 7.42 10.55
C SER A 412 2.31 7.07 11.85
N LEU A 413 2.11 5.83 12.34
CA LEU A 413 2.72 5.36 13.58
C LEU A 413 4.25 5.29 13.47
N THR A 414 4.76 4.83 12.33
CA THR A 414 6.21 4.66 12.14
C THR A 414 6.91 6.00 12.08
N THR A 415 6.37 7.00 11.36
CA THR A 415 6.93 8.36 11.33
C THR A 415 6.89 8.99 12.72
N PHE A 416 5.73 8.92 13.40
CA PHE A 416 5.61 9.42 14.77
C PHE A 416 6.61 8.78 15.72
N MET A 417 6.75 7.46 15.69
CA MET A 417 7.67 6.73 16.56
C MET A 417 9.13 7.07 16.24
N TRP A 418 9.47 7.21 14.95
CA TRP A 418 10.82 7.58 14.54
C TRP A 418 11.22 8.94 15.10
N ASP A 419 10.38 9.96 14.91
CA ASP A 419 10.64 11.33 15.39
C ASP A 419 10.66 11.39 16.92
N ARG A 420 9.69 10.75 17.56
CA ARG A 420 9.58 10.75 19.04
C ARG A 420 10.76 10.04 19.70
N ARG A 421 11.17 8.89 19.15
CA ARG A 421 12.33 8.14 19.67
C ARG A 421 13.64 8.87 19.36
N ALA A 422 13.78 9.49 18.19
CA ALA A 422 14.93 10.31 17.84
C ALA A 422 15.09 11.49 18.80
N ALA A 423 13.99 12.19 19.13
CA ALA A 423 14.01 13.28 20.11
C ALA A 423 14.42 12.80 21.52
N LEU A 424 13.93 11.61 21.93
CA LEU A 424 14.33 11.00 23.20
C LEU A 424 15.82 10.69 23.23
N HIS A 425 16.34 10.03 22.18
CA HIS A 425 17.76 9.71 22.11
C HIS A 425 18.64 10.96 21.98
N HIS A 426 18.19 11.97 21.26
CA HIS A 426 18.86 13.27 21.21
C HIS A 426 18.99 13.87 22.63
N ALA A 427 17.92 13.90 23.42
CA ALA A 427 17.93 14.39 24.79
C ALA A 427 18.92 13.58 25.68
N GLN A 428 18.89 12.25 25.57
CA GLN A 428 19.81 11.37 26.33
C GLN A 428 21.28 11.57 25.94
N LEU A 429 21.58 11.71 24.65
CA LEU A 429 22.95 11.94 24.17
C LEU A 429 23.49 13.31 24.58
N THR A 430 22.61 14.32 24.69
CA THR A 430 23.01 15.68 25.13
C THR A 430 23.27 15.82 26.63
N GLU A 431 22.80 14.88 27.46
CA GLU A 431 22.97 14.96 28.93
C GLU A 431 24.44 15.15 29.36
N ASN A 432 25.37 14.53 28.64
CA ASN A 432 26.81 14.63 28.93
C ASN A 432 27.53 15.78 28.22
N ILE A 433 26.84 16.54 27.35
CA ILE A 433 27.39 17.67 26.63
C ILE A 433 27.17 18.95 27.44
N THR A 434 27.92 19.08 28.52
CA THR A 434 27.81 20.24 29.43
C THR A 434 29.07 21.11 29.37
N PRO A 435 28.99 22.40 29.71
CA PRO A 435 30.16 23.29 29.80
C PRO A 435 31.22 22.80 30.78
N TYR A 436 30.86 21.95 31.72
CA TYR A 436 31.74 21.39 32.73
C TYR A 436 32.44 20.09 32.29
N ASN A 437 32.02 19.47 31.21
CA ASN A 437 32.66 18.28 30.66
C ASN A 437 33.87 18.71 29.80
N PRO A 438 35.12 18.37 30.22
CA PRO A 438 36.31 18.79 29.49
C PRO A 438 36.43 18.19 28.09
N ILE A 439 35.91 16.95 27.91
CA ILE A 439 35.91 16.27 26.60
C ILE A 439 34.97 17.01 25.65
N ALA A 440 33.76 17.33 26.10
CA ALA A 440 32.77 18.05 25.29
C ALA A 440 33.33 19.45 24.88
N ARG A 441 33.96 20.17 25.79
CA ARG A 441 34.57 21.48 25.50
C ARG A 441 35.69 21.37 24.45
N THR A 442 36.56 20.37 24.59
CA THR A 442 37.65 20.15 23.64
C THR A 442 37.09 19.81 22.25
N SER A 443 36.13 18.89 22.18
CA SER A 443 35.48 18.53 20.91
C SER A 443 34.76 19.68 20.26
N ILE A 444 34.01 20.52 21.03
CA ILE A 444 33.36 21.75 20.54
C ILE A 444 34.40 22.72 19.95
N SER A 445 35.50 22.93 20.66
CA SER A 445 36.55 23.84 20.19
C SER A 445 37.25 23.32 18.92
N GLN A 446 37.53 22.04 18.84
CA GLN A 446 38.16 21.42 17.67
C GLN A 446 37.25 21.44 16.43
N LEU A 447 36.01 20.99 16.56
CA LEU A 447 35.03 20.97 15.46
C LEU A 447 34.62 22.36 15.00
N GLY A 448 34.65 23.36 15.91
CA GLY A 448 34.34 24.73 15.59
C GLY A 448 35.54 25.56 15.14
N HIS A 449 36.73 24.96 14.96
CA HIS A 449 37.97 25.70 14.66
C HIS A 449 38.19 26.92 15.58
N GLY A 450 37.92 26.74 16.89
CA GLY A 450 37.98 27.76 17.91
C GLY A 450 36.70 28.60 18.10
N ASN A 451 35.70 28.48 17.23
CA ASN A 451 34.38 29.09 17.41
C ASN A 451 33.44 28.11 18.13
N THR A 452 33.09 28.42 19.37
CA THR A 452 32.26 27.56 20.22
C THR A 452 30.82 27.41 19.69
N ALA A 453 30.25 28.43 19.07
CA ALA A 453 28.90 28.36 18.51
C ALA A 453 28.86 27.42 17.30
N THR A 454 29.83 27.52 16.40
CA THR A 454 29.95 26.61 15.23
C THR A 454 30.19 25.18 15.70
N GLY A 455 31.10 24.94 16.66
CA GLY A 455 31.38 23.63 17.19
C GLY A 455 30.16 22.99 17.89
N ALA A 456 29.41 23.78 18.64
CA ALA A 456 28.16 23.31 19.26
C ALA A 456 27.09 22.94 18.22
N SER A 457 26.96 23.71 17.14
CA SER A 457 26.05 23.38 16.04
C SER A 457 26.42 22.06 15.35
N VAL A 458 27.72 21.83 15.07
CA VAL A 458 28.19 20.56 14.46
C VAL A 458 27.91 19.38 15.38
N ILE A 459 28.20 19.50 16.69
CA ILE A 459 27.91 18.43 17.65
C ILE A 459 26.41 18.16 17.75
N ASN A 460 25.58 19.21 17.76
CA ASN A 460 24.13 19.04 17.80
C ASN A 460 23.60 18.30 16.57
N GLU A 461 24.13 18.58 15.39
CA GLU A 461 23.80 17.86 14.15
C GLU A 461 24.23 16.39 14.23
N MET A 462 25.44 16.10 14.69
CA MET A 462 25.93 14.73 14.89
C MET A 462 25.03 13.95 15.88
N ILE A 463 24.62 14.57 16.98
CA ILE A 463 23.71 13.96 17.96
C ILE A 463 22.35 13.71 17.35
N THR A 464 21.82 14.64 16.58
CA THR A 464 20.55 14.50 15.88
C THR A 464 20.59 13.30 14.91
N GLN A 465 21.64 13.20 14.10
CA GLN A 465 21.84 12.07 13.19
C GLN A 465 21.96 10.73 13.95
N GLN A 466 22.68 10.70 15.08
CA GLN A 466 22.76 9.50 15.91
C GLN A 466 21.42 9.16 16.57
N GLY A 467 20.66 10.14 17.03
CA GLY A 467 19.32 9.92 17.56
C GLY A 467 18.37 9.30 16.52
N LEU A 468 18.38 9.82 15.30
CA LEU A 468 17.64 9.26 14.16
C LEU A 468 18.10 7.82 13.81
N GLN A 469 19.42 7.58 13.87
CA GLN A 469 20.00 6.25 13.62
C GLN A 469 19.55 5.21 14.64
N ILE A 470 19.63 5.55 15.93
CA ILE A 470 19.23 4.60 17.00
C ILE A 470 17.73 4.31 16.89
N SER A 471 16.92 5.35 16.64
CA SER A 471 15.48 5.19 16.43
C SER A 471 15.14 4.30 15.24
N PHE A 472 15.86 4.45 14.12
CA PHE A 472 15.74 3.59 12.95
C PHE A 472 16.02 2.12 13.31
N ASN A 473 17.11 1.85 14.02
CA ASN A 473 17.51 0.50 14.43
C ASN A 473 16.45 -0.16 15.33
N GLU A 474 15.91 0.59 16.31
CA GLU A 474 14.85 0.12 17.19
C GLU A 474 13.55 -0.23 16.45
N LEU A 475 13.17 0.60 15.48
CA LEU A 475 11.98 0.33 14.66
C LEU A 475 12.15 -0.93 13.81
N PHE A 476 13.31 -1.11 13.17
CA PHE A 476 13.59 -2.34 12.43
C PHE A 476 13.62 -3.57 13.32
N TYR A 477 14.14 -3.45 14.54
CA TYR A 477 14.08 -4.52 15.52
C TYR A 477 12.64 -4.90 15.88
N ALA A 478 11.77 -3.92 16.13
CA ALA A 478 10.36 -4.14 16.39
C ALA A 478 9.62 -4.78 15.20
N LEU A 479 9.89 -4.30 13.97
CA LEU A 479 9.31 -4.86 12.74
C LEU A 479 9.73 -6.32 12.53
N GLY A 480 10.97 -6.67 12.89
CA GLY A 480 11.45 -8.05 12.88
C GLY A 480 10.61 -8.99 13.74
N TRP A 481 10.26 -8.56 14.95
CA TRP A 481 9.38 -9.33 15.85
C TRP A 481 7.93 -9.41 15.34
N ILE A 482 7.43 -8.34 14.69
CA ILE A 482 6.12 -8.38 14.05
C ILE A 482 6.10 -9.47 12.99
N PHE A 483 7.06 -9.53 12.07
CA PHE A 483 7.11 -10.59 11.05
C PHE A 483 7.20 -11.99 11.67
N LEU A 484 8.04 -12.21 12.68
CA LEU A 484 8.13 -13.52 13.31
C LEU A 484 6.83 -13.94 14.01
N SER A 485 6.09 -12.99 14.59
CA SER A 485 4.78 -13.26 15.20
C SER A 485 3.73 -13.74 14.19
N LEU A 486 3.84 -13.29 12.92
CA LEU A 486 2.93 -13.67 11.85
C LEU A 486 3.03 -15.16 11.48
N VAL A 487 4.15 -15.80 11.78
CA VAL A 487 4.29 -17.27 11.63
C VAL A 487 3.20 -17.96 12.46
N PHE A 488 2.97 -17.54 13.71
CA PHE A 488 1.92 -18.13 14.53
C PHE A 488 0.51 -17.80 13.98
N VAL A 489 0.29 -16.59 13.49
CA VAL A 489 -1.01 -16.17 12.95
C VAL A 489 -1.41 -17.00 11.74
N ILE A 490 -0.49 -17.24 10.78
CA ILE A 490 -0.82 -17.98 9.55
C ILE A 490 -1.14 -19.46 9.83
N TRP A 491 -0.56 -20.05 10.88
CA TRP A 491 -0.84 -21.43 11.26
C TRP A 491 -2.22 -21.62 11.89
N LEU A 492 -2.92 -20.54 12.23
CA LEU A 492 -4.33 -20.60 12.63
C LEU A 492 -5.28 -20.87 11.47
N ALA A 493 -4.86 -20.68 10.21
CA ALA A 493 -5.62 -21.09 9.04
C ALA A 493 -5.64 -22.62 8.89
N LYS A 494 -6.70 -23.17 8.29
CA LYS A 494 -6.88 -24.62 8.11
C LYS A 494 -6.96 -25.00 6.63
N PRO A 495 -6.20 -26.02 6.18
CA PRO A 495 -6.36 -26.60 4.85
C PRO A 495 -7.73 -27.30 4.71
N PRO A 496 -8.22 -27.56 3.48
CA PRO A 496 -7.56 -27.34 2.19
C PRO A 496 -7.65 -25.88 1.71
N PHE A 497 -6.59 -25.39 1.03
CA PHE A 497 -6.53 -24.04 0.48
C PHE A 497 -6.90 -23.98 -1.01
N ALA A 498 -7.69 -24.93 -1.49
CA ALA A 498 -8.26 -24.90 -2.83
C ALA A 498 -9.63 -24.22 -2.78
N ALA A 499 -9.86 -23.22 -3.64
CA ALA A 499 -11.20 -22.67 -3.80
C ALA A 499 -12.19 -23.82 -4.09
N ARG A 500 -13.27 -23.93 -3.30
CA ARG A 500 -14.32 -24.94 -3.51
C ARG A 500 -14.84 -24.81 -4.94
N SER A 501 -14.52 -25.78 -5.80
CA SER A 501 -15.20 -25.92 -7.08
C SER A 501 -16.59 -26.47 -6.80
N ASP A 502 -17.62 -25.93 -7.47
CA ASP A 502 -19.01 -26.39 -7.40
C ASP A 502 -19.20 -27.87 -7.88
N ALA A 503 -18.13 -28.56 -8.27
CA ALA A 503 -18.10 -29.95 -8.68
C ALA A 503 -18.40 -30.96 -7.54
N ALA A 504 -18.38 -30.52 -6.26
CA ALA A 504 -18.73 -31.41 -5.14
C ALA A 504 -20.22 -31.36 -4.77
N ALA A 505 -21.02 -30.46 -5.38
CA ALA A 505 -22.48 -30.37 -5.13
C ALA A 505 -23.34 -31.18 -6.11
N ALA A 506 -22.75 -31.79 -7.12
CA ALA A 506 -23.46 -32.59 -8.14
C ALA A 506 -23.35 -34.12 -7.93
N GLY A 507 -22.86 -34.55 -6.78
CA GLY A 507 -22.63 -35.96 -6.46
C GLY A 507 -23.21 -36.37 -5.10
N HIS A 508 -24.47 -36.05 -4.84
CA HIS A 508 -25.35 -36.79 -3.89
C HIS A 508 -26.79 -36.70 -4.33
#